data_e4139bcc8a7aaa08f6888b360fe3b57d
#
_entry.id   e4139bcc8a7aaa08f6888b360fe3b57d
#
_cell.length_a   1.000
_cell.length_b   1.000
_cell.length_c   1.000
_cell.angle_alpha   90.00
_cell.angle_beta   90.00
_cell.angle_gamma   90.00
#
_symmetry.space_group_name_H-M   'P 1'
#
loop_
_entity.id
_entity.type
_entity.pdbx_description
1 polymer ?
#
loop_
_entity_poly.entity_id
_entity_poly.type
_entity_poly.pdbx_seq_one_letter_code
_entity_poly.pdbx_strand_id
1 'polypeptide(L)'
;ADVGRFNRILHNLATDVWSYISRGVFIQIPVEGATGSSTMPHKVNPIRFENAEANLEISCALLDTLSATLVTSRLQRDLTDSTTQRNIGTAFGHSLLAIDNVRRGLDALAVDADLLAAELDANWEVLAEPIQSVMRAASVAGVPGMDNPYERLKDLTRGHRLTGEEMREFVASLGLPEGEAARLAALTPASYTGIAAELVRLLDT
;
A
#
# COMPACT_ATOMS: atom_id res chain seq x y z
N ALA A 1 -10.57 -20.92 -7.79
CA ALA A 1 -10.81 -19.86 -6.80
C ALA A 1 -9.50 -19.31 -6.23
N ASP A 2 -8.56 -20.16 -5.77
CA ASP A 2 -7.34 -19.71 -5.08
C ASP A 2 -6.40 -18.91 -5.97
N VAL A 3 -6.17 -19.35 -7.21
CA VAL A 3 -5.38 -18.58 -8.18
C VAL A 3 -6.06 -17.25 -8.51
N GLY A 4 -7.39 -17.23 -8.65
CA GLY A 4 -8.12 -15.99 -8.87
C GLY A 4 -7.99 -15.01 -7.70
N ARG A 5 -7.95 -15.50 -6.45
CA ARG A 5 -7.68 -14.67 -5.27
C ARG A 5 -6.26 -14.12 -5.27
N PHE A 6 -5.26 -14.98 -5.54
CA PHE A 6 -3.88 -14.56 -5.68
C PHE A 6 -3.73 -13.47 -6.76
N ASN A 7 -4.34 -13.67 -7.92
CA ASN A 7 -4.31 -12.70 -9.02
C ASN A 7 -4.87 -11.34 -8.61
N ARG A 8 -5.95 -11.29 -7.82
CA ARG A 8 -6.54 -10.03 -7.33
C ARG A 8 -5.64 -9.32 -6.33
N ILE A 9 -4.93 -10.07 -5.48
CA ILE A 9 -3.93 -9.49 -4.57
C ILE A 9 -2.78 -8.90 -5.38
N LEU A 10 -2.28 -9.62 -6.37
CA LEU A 10 -1.20 -9.14 -7.24
C LEU A 10 -1.63 -7.94 -8.09
N HIS A 11 -2.88 -7.91 -8.54
CA HIS A 11 -3.46 -6.76 -9.24
C HIS A 11 -3.43 -5.51 -8.36
N ASN A 12 -3.87 -5.64 -7.09
CA ASN A 12 -3.83 -4.54 -6.14
C ASN A 12 -2.39 -4.02 -5.95
N LEU A 13 -1.41 -4.91 -5.82
CA LEU A 13 0.00 -4.51 -5.74
C LEU A 13 0.44 -3.71 -6.99
N ALA A 14 0.06 -4.17 -8.19
CA ALA A 14 0.39 -3.48 -9.44
C ALA A 14 -0.22 -2.07 -9.48
N THR A 15 -1.48 -1.93 -9.07
CA THR A 15 -2.20 -0.65 -8.97
C THR A 15 -1.56 0.30 -7.96
N ASP A 16 -1.15 -0.20 -6.79
CA ASP A 16 -0.47 0.58 -5.77
C ASP A 16 0.89 1.10 -6.28
N VAL A 17 1.68 0.22 -6.90
CA VAL A 17 2.98 0.61 -7.48
C VAL A 17 2.79 1.64 -8.61
N TRP A 18 1.80 1.44 -9.49
CA TRP A 18 1.43 2.43 -10.51
C TRP A 18 1.13 3.80 -9.89
N SER A 19 0.36 3.81 -8.81
CA SER A 19 0.01 5.03 -8.08
C SER A 19 1.23 5.71 -7.48
N TYR A 20 2.15 4.96 -6.88
CA TYR A 20 3.41 5.49 -6.34
C TYR A 20 4.33 6.05 -7.43
N ILE A 21 4.39 5.41 -8.61
CA ILE A 21 5.11 5.94 -9.77
C ILE A 21 4.49 7.26 -10.23
N SER A 22 3.16 7.35 -10.30
CA SER A 22 2.47 8.57 -10.74
C SER A 22 2.68 9.75 -9.79
N ARG A 23 2.94 9.48 -8.52
CA ARG A 23 3.27 10.48 -7.48
C ARG A 23 4.76 10.81 -7.39
N GLY A 24 5.62 10.10 -8.12
CA GLY A 24 7.06 10.27 -8.06
C GLY A 24 7.74 9.60 -6.87
N VAL A 25 6.99 8.89 -6.02
CA VAL A 25 7.53 8.13 -4.88
C VAL A 25 8.43 7.00 -5.36
N PHE A 26 8.00 6.29 -6.42
CA PHE A 26 8.82 5.33 -7.15
C PHE A 26 9.28 5.91 -8.48
N ILE A 27 10.54 5.72 -8.79
CA ILE A 27 11.19 6.14 -10.03
C ILE A 27 11.46 4.90 -10.87
N GLN A 28 11.01 4.90 -12.13
CA GLN A 28 11.34 3.84 -13.06
C GLN A 28 12.76 4.02 -13.58
N ILE A 29 13.61 3.01 -13.39
CA ILE A 29 14.97 2.97 -13.93
C ILE A 29 14.88 2.62 -15.42
N PRO A 30 15.35 3.50 -16.33
CA PRO A 30 15.32 3.21 -17.76
C PRO A 30 16.14 1.95 -18.08
N VAL A 31 15.54 1.01 -18.80
CA VAL A 31 16.27 -0.15 -19.33
C VAL A 31 16.85 0.25 -20.68
N GLU A 32 18.12 -0.03 -20.90
CA GLU A 32 18.81 0.28 -22.15
C GLU A 32 18.08 -0.38 -23.33
N GLY A 33 17.76 0.41 -24.35
CA GLY A 33 16.99 -0.03 -25.52
C GLY A 33 15.46 -0.03 -25.34
N ALA A 34 14.93 0.31 -24.19
CA ALA A 34 13.50 0.50 -24.03
C ALA A 34 13.07 1.84 -24.63
N THR A 35 12.23 1.79 -25.66
CA THR A 35 11.58 2.99 -26.20
C THR A 35 10.41 3.38 -25.31
N GLY A 36 10.37 4.66 -24.92
CA GLY A 36 9.18 5.28 -24.34
C GLY A 36 8.00 5.30 -25.32
N SER A 37 7.08 6.24 -25.16
CA SER A 37 6.00 6.43 -26.13
C SER A 37 6.56 6.73 -27.53
N SER A 38 5.99 6.14 -28.57
CA SER A 38 6.36 6.43 -29.99
C SER A 38 6.10 7.89 -30.37
N THR A 39 5.23 8.60 -29.66
CA THR A 39 4.84 10.00 -29.90
C THR A 39 5.46 11.00 -28.93
N MET A 40 5.82 10.55 -27.72
CA MET A 40 6.38 11.39 -26.65
C MET A 40 7.59 10.69 -26.02
N PRO A 41 8.81 10.84 -26.58
CA PRO A 41 10.00 10.11 -26.12
C PRO A 41 10.37 10.33 -24.64
N HIS A 42 9.96 11.45 -24.06
CA HIS A 42 10.21 11.79 -22.66
C HIS A 42 9.19 11.15 -21.69
N LYS A 43 8.11 10.54 -22.20
CA LYS A 43 7.08 9.92 -21.40
C LYS A 43 7.45 8.47 -21.11
N VAL A 44 7.79 8.18 -19.85
CA VAL A 44 8.02 6.81 -19.38
C VAL A 44 6.73 6.32 -18.70
N ASN A 45 6.04 5.37 -19.35
CA ASN A 45 4.84 4.74 -18.79
C ASN A 45 5.23 3.55 -17.91
N PRO A 46 4.51 3.26 -16.84
CA PRO A 46 4.69 2.06 -16.02
C PRO A 46 4.09 0.81 -16.70
N ILE A 47 4.48 0.58 -17.95
CA ILE A 47 3.89 -0.41 -18.86
C ILE A 47 3.91 -1.84 -18.30
N ARG A 48 4.88 -2.17 -17.44
CA ARG A 48 4.98 -3.49 -16.81
C ARG A 48 3.79 -3.74 -15.90
N PHE A 49 3.42 -2.75 -15.10
CA PHE A 49 2.30 -2.84 -14.16
C PHE A 49 0.96 -2.77 -14.89
N GLU A 50 0.81 -1.87 -15.88
CA GLU A 50 -0.39 -1.79 -16.72
C GLU A 50 -0.64 -3.11 -17.48
N ASN A 51 0.41 -3.71 -18.04
CA ASN A 51 0.32 -5.02 -18.69
C ASN A 51 -0.04 -6.14 -17.72
N ALA A 52 0.51 -6.09 -16.50
CA ALA A 52 0.17 -7.06 -15.45
C ALA A 52 -1.31 -6.96 -15.05
N GLU A 53 -1.82 -5.75 -14.80
CA GLU A 53 -3.23 -5.52 -14.46
C GLU A 53 -4.17 -6.13 -15.50
N ALA A 54 -3.97 -5.79 -16.79
CA ALA A 54 -4.80 -6.31 -17.87
C ALA A 54 -4.77 -7.84 -17.98
N ASN A 55 -3.58 -8.45 -17.85
CA ASN A 55 -3.46 -9.92 -17.88
C ASN A 55 -4.13 -10.59 -16.66
N LEU A 56 -4.02 -9.99 -15.48
CA LEU A 56 -4.67 -10.50 -14.27
C LEU A 56 -6.20 -10.43 -14.36
N GLU A 57 -6.75 -9.37 -14.94
CA GLU A 57 -8.18 -9.22 -15.18
C GLU A 57 -8.70 -10.31 -16.11
N ILE A 58 -8.03 -10.56 -17.25
CA ILE A 58 -8.39 -11.62 -18.21
C ILE A 58 -8.30 -12.98 -17.53
N SER A 59 -7.21 -13.25 -16.80
CA SER A 59 -7.05 -14.51 -16.06
C SER A 59 -8.18 -14.72 -15.04
N CYS A 60 -8.52 -13.69 -14.26
CA CYS A 60 -9.61 -13.76 -13.28
C CYS A 60 -10.95 -14.06 -13.94
N ALA A 61 -11.27 -13.42 -15.06
CA ALA A 61 -12.52 -13.67 -15.79
C ALA A 61 -12.63 -15.14 -16.26
N LEU A 62 -11.54 -15.70 -16.78
CA LEU A 62 -11.48 -17.10 -17.17
C LEU A 62 -11.60 -18.06 -15.99
N LEU A 63 -10.88 -17.78 -14.88
CA LEU A 63 -10.91 -18.58 -13.66
C LEU A 63 -12.28 -18.54 -12.98
N ASP A 64 -12.96 -17.40 -12.97
CA ASP A 64 -14.30 -17.27 -12.43
C ASP A 64 -15.30 -18.07 -13.27
N THR A 65 -15.19 -18.01 -14.60
CA THR A 65 -16.01 -18.84 -15.50
C THR A 65 -15.80 -20.34 -15.26
N LEU A 66 -14.52 -20.76 -15.12
CA LEU A 66 -14.17 -22.14 -14.80
C LEU A 66 -14.79 -22.57 -13.46
N SER A 67 -14.65 -21.76 -12.43
CA SER A 67 -15.17 -22.03 -11.10
C SER A 67 -16.70 -22.18 -11.09
N ALA A 68 -17.40 -21.35 -11.86
CA ALA A 68 -18.85 -21.37 -11.95
C ALA A 68 -19.38 -22.57 -12.79
N THR A 69 -18.71 -22.86 -13.91
CA THR A 69 -19.18 -23.89 -14.84
C THR A 69 -18.91 -25.32 -14.33
N LEU A 70 -17.72 -25.54 -13.76
CA LEU A 70 -17.28 -26.92 -13.44
C LEU A 70 -17.99 -27.56 -12.22
N VAL A 71 -18.76 -26.80 -11.48
CA VAL A 71 -19.59 -27.33 -10.37
C VAL A 71 -20.96 -27.84 -10.80
N THR A 72 -21.33 -27.66 -12.07
CA THR A 72 -22.64 -28.01 -12.60
C THR A 72 -22.51 -29.07 -13.69
N SER A 73 -23.27 -30.15 -13.60
CA SER A 73 -23.39 -31.16 -14.64
C SER A 73 -24.84 -31.65 -14.73
N ARG A 74 -25.31 -32.01 -15.94
CA ARG A 74 -26.63 -32.51 -16.16
C ARG A 74 -26.62 -34.02 -16.16
N LEU A 75 -27.61 -34.65 -15.50
CA LEU A 75 -27.76 -36.10 -15.36
C LEU A 75 -26.43 -36.75 -14.87
N GLN A 76 -25.94 -37.77 -15.59
CA GLN A 76 -24.68 -38.42 -15.24
C GLN A 76 -23.49 -37.58 -15.60
N ARG A 77 -23.53 -36.93 -16.76
CA ARG A 77 -22.53 -36.01 -17.27
C ARG A 77 -22.97 -35.33 -18.55
N ASP A 78 -22.72 -34.03 -18.69
CA ASP A 78 -22.72 -33.33 -19.97
C ASP A 78 -21.31 -32.92 -20.40
N LEU A 79 -21.15 -32.33 -21.57
CA LEU A 79 -19.85 -31.97 -22.14
C LEU A 79 -19.53 -30.46 -22.06
N THR A 80 -20.29 -29.69 -21.29
CA THR A 80 -20.02 -28.25 -21.08
C THR A 80 -18.64 -28.04 -20.46
N ASP A 81 -18.26 -28.91 -19.50
CA ASP A 81 -16.96 -28.91 -18.85
C ASP A 81 -15.81 -29.07 -19.85
N SER A 82 -15.92 -29.92 -20.84
CA SER A 82 -14.89 -30.18 -21.84
C SER A 82 -14.49 -28.93 -22.63
N THR A 83 -15.46 -28.11 -23.00
CA THR A 83 -15.20 -26.82 -23.68
C THR A 83 -14.54 -25.80 -22.74
N THR A 84 -15.06 -25.69 -21.53
CA THR A 84 -14.59 -24.73 -20.54
C THR A 84 -13.14 -25.04 -20.11
N GLN A 85 -12.84 -26.30 -19.86
CA GLN A 85 -11.50 -26.75 -19.40
C GLN A 85 -10.36 -26.44 -20.39
N ARG A 86 -10.64 -26.31 -21.69
CA ARG A 86 -9.64 -25.92 -22.70
C ARG A 86 -9.04 -24.54 -22.45
N ASN A 87 -9.69 -23.72 -21.64
CA ASN A 87 -9.22 -22.38 -21.29
C ASN A 87 -8.37 -22.33 -20.01
N ILE A 88 -8.16 -23.46 -19.33
CA ILE A 88 -7.33 -23.52 -18.11
C ILE A 88 -5.91 -23.00 -18.41
N GLY A 89 -5.28 -23.53 -19.46
CA GLY A 89 -3.93 -23.12 -19.86
C GLY A 89 -3.83 -21.62 -20.19
N THR A 90 -4.84 -21.07 -20.85
CA THR A 90 -4.91 -19.65 -21.17
C THR A 90 -5.01 -18.80 -19.90
N ALA A 91 -5.86 -19.21 -18.94
CA ALA A 91 -6.00 -18.50 -17.67
C ALA A 91 -4.67 -18.46 -16.89
N PHE A 92 -3.99 -19.60 -16.80
CA PHE A 92 -2.66 -19.67 -16.15
C PHE A 92 -1.57 -18.92 -16.94
N GLY A 93 -1.63 -18.94 -18.27
CA GLY A 93 -0.71 -18.22 -19.14
C GLY A 93 -0.75 -16.70 -18.88
N HIS A 94 -1.95 -16.13 -18.76
CA HIS A 94 -2.14 -14.72 -18.38
C HIS A 94 -1.61 -14.42 -16.98
N SER A 95 -1.86 -15.30 -15.98
CA SER A 95 -1.30 -15.15 -14.64
C SER A 95 0.24 -15.13 -14.66
N LEU A 96 0.88 -16.04 -15.38
CA LEU A 96 2.33 -16.12 -15.47
C LEU A 96 2.95 -14.90 -16.16
N LEU A 97 2.32 -14.41 -17.24
CA LEU A 97 2.74 -13.18 -17.90
C LEU A 97 2.67 -11.98 -16.97
N ALA A 98 1.61 -11.89 -16.18
CA ALA A 98 1.45 -10.82 -15.19
C ALA A 98 2.52 -10.89 -14.10
N ILE A 99 2.74 -12.06 -13.52
CA ILE A 99 3.77 -12.29 -12.49
C ILE A 99 5.17 -11.87 -13.02
N ASP A 100 5.53 -12.29 -14.23
CA ASP A 100 6.82 -11.92 -14.84
C ASP A 100 6.92 -10.40 -15.07
N ASN A 101 5.83 -9.76 -15.52
CA ASN A 101 5.82 -8.31 -15.69
C ASN A 101 5.94 -7.56 -14.35
N VAL A 102 5.20 -7.97 -13.31
CA VAL A 102 5.33 -7.37 -11.97
C VAL A 102 6.77 -7.52 -11.46
N ARG A 103 7.34 -8.73 -11.52
CA ARG A 103 8.71 -8.98 -11.10
C ARG A 103 9.72 -8.08 -11.83
N ARG A 104 9.68 -8.03 -13.16
CA ARG A 104 10.56 -7.15 -13.95
C ARG A 104 10.29 -5.68 -13.72
N GLY A 105 9.06 -5.32 -13.42
CA GLY A 105 8.69 -3.95 -13.06
C GLY A 105 9.33 -3.55 -11.74
N LEU A 106 9.25 -4.41 -10.71
CA LEU A 106 9.85 -4.18 -9.40
C LEU A 106 11.38 -4.12 -9.46
N ASP A 107 12.01 -5.01 -10.26
CA ASP A 107 13.47 -5.02 -10.48
C ASP A 107 13.99 -3.70 -11.12
N ALA A 108 13.12 -2.94 -11.77
CA ALA A 108 13.44 -1.68 -12.44
C ALA A 108 12.90 -0.45 -11.69
N LEU A 109 12.67 -0.55 -10.38
CA LEU A 109 12.23 0.58 -9.55
C LEU A 109 13.36 1.06 -8.61
N ALA A 110 13.36 2.36 -8.40
CA ALA A 110 14.07 3.02 -7.31
C ALA A 110 13.08 3.80 -6.45
N VAL A 111 13.46 4.08 -5.22
CA VAL A 111 12.67 4.91 -4.30
C VAL A 111 13.25 6.32 -4.28
N ASP A 112 12.40 7.34 -4.39
CA ASP A 112 12.80 8.73 -4.15
C ASP A 112 12.75 9.00 -2.63
N ALA A 113 13.88 8.76 -1.97
CA ALA A 113 13.99 8.93 -0.53
C ALA A 113 13.86 10.39 -0.09
N ASP A 114 14.31 11.34 -0.92
CA ASP A 114 14.23 12.76 -0.61
C ASP A 114 12.79 13.27 -0.69
N LEU A 115 12.04 12.84 -1.71
CA LEU A 115 10.61 13.15 -1.81
C LEU A 115 9.84 12.58 -0.62
N LEU A 116 10.10 11.33 -0.25
CA LEU A 116 9.45 10.70 0.90
C LEU A 116 9.75 11.42 2.21
N ALA A 117 11.01 11.79 2.44
CA ALA A 117 11.42 12.55 3.63
C ALA A 117 10.72 13.91 3.68
N ALA A 118 10.66 14.63 2.55
CA ALA A 118 9.99 15.92 2.47
C ALA A 118 8.47 15.81 2.69
N GLU A 119 7.81 14.77 2.13
CA GLU A 119 6.38 14.53 2.38
C GLU A 119 6.11 14.23 3.86
N LEU A 120 6.93 13.41 4.51
CA LEU A 120 6.78 13.10 5.93
C LEU A 120 6.98 14.34 6.80
N ASP A 121 8.03 15.14 6.54
CA ASP A 121 8.30 16.36 7.31
C ASP A 121 7.21 17.44 7.13
N ALA A 122 6.50 17.42 6.02
CA ALA A 122 5.38 18.30 5.78
C ALA A 122 4.04 17.84 6.41
N ASN A 123 3.98 16.66 7.05
CA ASN A 123 2.73 16.04 7.53
C ASN A 123 2.85 15.55 8.99
N TRP A 124 3.11 16.47 9.91
CA TRP A 124 3.22 16.17 11.35
C TRP A 124 1.90 15.68 11.98
N GLU A 125 0.78 15.90 11.30
CA GLU A 125 -0.55 15.42 11.71
C GLU A 125 -0.63 13.89 11.85
N VAL A 126 0.26 13.14 11.20
CA VAL A 126 0.32 11.67 11.33
C VAL A 126 0.63 11.24 12.76
N LEU A 127 1.25 12.11 13.57
CA LEU A 127 1.53 11.84 14.98
C LEU A 127 0.32 12.05 15.90
N ALA A 128 -0.80 12.56 15.39
CA ALA A 128 -2.02 12.72 16.19
C ALA A 128 -2.53 11.36 16.72
N GLU A 129 -2.37 10.29 15.95
CA GLU A 129 -2.82 8.94 16.34
C GLU A 129 -2.06 8.39 17.57
N PRO A 130 -0.71 8.32 17.59
CA PRO A 130 0.01 7.85 18.78
C PRO A 130 -0.20 8.76 19.99
N ILE A 131 -0.30 10.07 19.83
CA ILE A 131 -0.59 11.00 20.92
C ILE A 131 -1.98 10.71 21.50
N GLN A 132 -3.00 10.57 20.65
CA GLN A 132 -4.35 10.21 21.08
C GLN A 132 -4.38 8.88 21.84
N SER A 133 -3.63 7.89 21.37
CA SER A 133 -3.56 6.57 22.03
C SER A 133 -2.96 6.66 23.43
N VAL A 134 -1.88 7.44 23.60
CA VAL A 134 -1.29 7.69 24.93
C VAL A 134 -2.22 8.49 25.83
N MET A 135 -2.90 9.52 25.31
CA MET A 135 -3.90 10.27 26.08
C MET A 135 -5.04 9.39 26.58
N ARG A 136 -5.53 8.47 25.73
CA ARG A 136 -6.57 7.50 26.13
C ARG A 136 -6.07 6.56 27.23
N ALA A 137 -4.86 6.04 27.10
CA ALA A 137 -4.25 5.19 28.12
C ALA A 137 -4.08 5.95 29.46
N ALA A 138 -3.62 7.19 29.41
CA ALA A 138 -3.49 8.06 30.56
C ALA A 138 -4.85 8.38 31.22
N SER A 139 -5.90 8.60 30.43
CA SER A 139 -7.27 8.78 30.92
C SER A 139 -7.75 7.55 31.69
N VAL A 140 -7.55 6.36 31.14
CA VAL A 140 -7.89 5.08 31.84
C VAL A 140 -7.08 4.91 33.10
N ALA A 141 -5.84 5.36 33.16
CA ALA A 141 -4.99 5.35 34.33
C ALA A 141 -5.36 6.44 35.37
N GLY A 142 -6.37 7.28 35.09
CA GLY A 142 -6.85 8.32 35.99
C GLY A 142 -6.02 9.60 36.00
N VAL A 143 -5.21 9.85 34.97
CA VAL A 143 -4.44 11.10 34.83
C VAL A 143 -5.44 12.25 34.57
N PRO A 144 -5.45 13.31 35.36
CA PRO A 144 -6.39 14.41 35.21
C PRO A 144 -6.20 15.14 33.84
N GLY A 145 -7.30 15.65 33.29
CA GLY A 145 -7.26 16.46 32.05
C GLY A 145 -7.07 15.66 30.76
N MET A 146 -7.15 14.33 30.81
CA MET A 146 -7.06 13.46 29.62
C MET A 146 -8.42 13.16 28.98
N ASP A 147 -9.47 13.91 29.36
CA ASP A 147 -10.79 13.73 28.78
C ASP A 147 -10.84 14.26 27.33
N ASN A 148 -11.66 13.59 26.48
CA ASN A 148 -11.91 14.00 25.10
C ASN A 148 -10.63 14.21 24.24
N PRO A 149 -9.71 13.25 24.19
CA PRO A 149 -8.44 13.42 23.46
C PRO A 149 -8.65 13.73 21.97
N TYR A 150 -9.69 13.19 21.34
CA TYR A 150 -10.03 13.45 19.95
C TYR A 150 -10.36 14.92 19.69
N GLU A 151 -11.22 15.54 20.50
CA GLU A 151 -11.60 16.93 20.29
C GLU A 151 -10.41 17.88 20.52
N ARG A 152 -9.56 17.60 21.48
CA ARG A 152 -8.34 18.39 21.74
C ARG A 152 -7.37 18.34 20.56
N LEU A 153 -7.16 17.17 19.94
CA LEU A 153 -6.32 17.04 18.75
C LEU A 153 -6.98 17.68 17.53
N LYS A 154 -8.28 17.54 17.38
CA LYS A 154 -9.03 18.17 16.30
C LYS A 154 -8.92 19.69 16.35
N ASP A 155 -8.98 20.28 17.54
CA ASP A 155 -8.84 21.72 17.71
C ASP A 155 -7.42 22.18 17.36
N LEU A 156 -6.40 21.38 17.67
CA LEU A 156 -5.00 21.63 17.30
C LEU A 156 -4.80 21.59 15.77
N THR A 157 -5.42 20.62 15.08
CA THR A 157 -5.20 20.38 13.65
C THR A 157 -6.13 21.20 12.74
N ARG A 158 -7.12 21.90 13.32
CA ARG A 158 -8.13 22.58 12.54
C ARG A 158 -7.60 23.78 11.76
N GLY A 159 -7.59 23.65 10.43
CA GLY A 159 -7.42 24.77 9.51
C GLY A 159 -6.00 25.13 9.13
N HIS A 160 -4.98 24.45 9.66
CA HIS A 160 -3.59 24.63 9.24
C HIS A 160 -2.79 23.31 9.35
N ARG A 161 -1.65 23.28 8.67
CA ARG A 161 -0.68 22.18 8.81
C ARG A 161 0.11 22.37 10.10
N LEU A 162 0.30 21.27 10.82
CA LEU A 162 1.09 21.28 12.04
C LEU A 162 2.59 21.26 11.74
N THR A 163 3.33 22.00 12.55
CA THR A 163 4.80 21.92 12.61
C THR A 163 5.25 21.01 13.76
N GLY A 164 6.49 20.56 13.69
CA GLY A 164 7.07 19.78 14.78
C GLY A 164 7.18 20.56 16.10
N GLU A 165 7.30 21.88 16.04
CA GLU A 165 7.33 22.74 17.23
C GLU A 165 5.95 22.79 17.91
N GLU A 166 4.91 23.11 17.15
CA GLU A 166 3.52 23.13 17.65
C GLU A 166 3.11 21.77 18.24
N MET A 167 3.52 20.66 17.61
CA MET A 167 3.24 19.33 18.12
C MET A 167 3.93 19.07 19.46
N ARG A 168 5.20 19.48 19.63
CA ARG A 168 5.93 19.34 20.90
C ARG A 168 5.35 20.24 22.00
N GLU A 169 4.98 21.46 21.66
CA GLU A 169 4.31 22.38 22.60
C GLU A 169 2.96 21.79 23.07
N PHE A 170 2.20 21.21 22.14
CA PHE A 170 0.95 20.53 22.49
C PHE A 170 1.21 19.38 23.45
N VAL A 171 2.15 18.48 23.15
CA VAL A 171 2.51 17.36 24.03
C VAL A 171 2.93 17.86 25.42
N ALA A 172 3.74 18.92 25.51
CA ALA A 172 4.16 19.51 26.76
C ALA A 172 2.97 20.07 27.59
N SER A 173 1.95 20.58 26.90
CA SER A 173 0.73 21.12 27.54
C SER A 173 -0.23 20.07 28.08
N LEU A 174 -0.04 18.80 27.73
CA LEU A 174 -0.98 17.72 28.07
C LEU A 174 -0.97 17.35 29.56
N GLY A 175 0.13 17.58 30.28
CA GLY A 175 0.27 17.14 31.66
C GLY A 175 0.43 15.61 31.82
N LEU A 176 0.97 14.96 30.80
CA LEU A 176 1.30 13.53 30.82
C LEU A 176 2.43 13.23 31.82
N PRO A 177 2.56 11.99 32.33
CA PRO A 177 3.74 11.56 33.06
C PRO A 177 5.01 11.82 32.25
N GLU A 178 6.10 12.21 32.95
CA GLU A 178 7.35 12.68 32.30
C GLU A 178 7.90 11.70 31.25
N GLY A 179 7.88 10.39 31.53
CA GLY A 179 8.34 9.37 30.60
C GLY A 179 7.52 9.30 29.31
N GLU A 180 6.20 9.44 29.40
CA GLU A 180 5.29 9.43 28.25
C GLU A 180 5.40 10.73 27.43
N ALA A 181 5.48 11.86 28.13
CA ALA A 181 5.68 13.16 27.47
C ALA A 181 7.03 13.22 26.70
N ALA A 182 8.11 12.75 27.31
CA ALA A 182 9.42 12.69 26.67
C ALA A 182 9.43 11.77 25.44
N ARG A 183 8.79 10.60 25.54
CA ARG A 183 8.66 9.66 24.43
C ARG A 183 7.90 10.25 23.26
N LEU A 184 6.77 10.91 23.52
CA LEU A 184 5.97 11.54 22.45
C LEU A 184 6.70 12.75 21.85
N ALA A 185 7.37 13.58 22.66
CA ALA A 185 8.14 14.74 22.17
C ALA A 185 9.31 14.35 21.26
N ALA A 186 9.85 13.14 21.44
CA ALA A 186 10.92 12.58 20.61
C ALA A 186 10.44 12.02 19.27
N LEU A 187 9.13 11.78 19.09
CA LEU A 187 8.59 11.26 17.84
C LEU A 187 8.68 12.28 16.71
N THR A 188 9.00 11.77 15.53
CA THR A 188 8.90 12.48 14.26
C THR A 188 8.07 11.62 13.29
N PRO A 189 7.45 12.19 12.25
CA PRO A 189 6.78 11.40 11.22
C PRO A 189 7.68 10.29 10.65
N ALA A 190 8.96 10.58 10.41
CA ALA A 190 9.94 9.64 9.89
C ALA A 190 10.29 8.51 10.87
N SER A 191 10.19 8.74 12.18
CA SER A 191 10.49 7.73 13.21
C SER A 191 9.28 6.89 13.63
N TYR A 192 8.07 7.30 13.24
CA TYR A 192 6.83 6.58 13.59
C TYR A 192 6.55 5.45 12.60
N THR A 193 7.41 4.46 12.56
CA THR A 193 7.34 3.32 11.62
C THR A 193 6.90 2.01 12.29
N GLY A 194 6.71 2.01 13.60
CA GLY A 194 6.46 0.77 14.36
C GLY A 194 7.56 -0.26 14.10
N ILE A 195 7.16 -1.48 13.82
CA ILE A 195 8.07 -2.61 13.55
C ILE A 195 8.25 -2.90 12.04
N ALA A 196 7.88 -1.98 11.15
CA ALA A 196 7.88 -2.24 9.71
C ALA A 196 9.25 -2.69 9.18
N ALA A 197 10.34 -2.04 9.62
CA ALA A 197 11.70 -2.43 9.24
C ALA A 197 12.11 -3.82 9.76
N GLU A 198 11.56 -4.25 10.88
CA GLU A 198 11.83 -5.58 11.46
C GLU A 198 11.05 -6.66 10.71
N LEU A 199 9.82 -6.37 10.27
CA LEU A 199 9.00 -7.31 9.50
C LEU A 199 9.65 -7.67 8.16
N VAL A 200 10.37 -6.75 7.52
CA VAL A 200 11.09 -7.02 6.27
C VAL A 200 12.12 -8.14 6.46
N ARG A 201 12.79 -8.21 7.62
CA ARG A 201 13.78 -9.26 7.92
C ARG A 201 13.18 -10.67 7.96
N LEU A 202 11.87 -10.80 8.17
CA LEU A 202 11.18 -12.09 8.16
C LEU A 202 11.01 -12.66 6.75
N LEU A 203 11.22 -11.85 5.69
CA LEU A 203 11.17 -12.29 4.31
C LEU A 203 12.48 -12.99 3.87
N ASP A 204 13.57 -12.79 4.61
CA ASP A 204 14.88 -13.35 4.32
C ASP A 204 15.08 -14.77 4.92
N THR A 205 14.04 -15.33 5.57
CA THR A 205 14.02 -16.68 6.17
C THR A 205 13.15 -17.64 5.37
#